data_90a1d0d86a74724ff15460123fa97168
#
_entry.id   90a1d0d86a74724ff15460123fa97168
#
_cell.length_a   1.000
_cell.length_b   1.000
_cell.length_c   1.000
_cell.angle_alpha   90.00
_cell.angle_beta   90.00
_cell.angle_gamma   90.00
#
_symmetry.space_group_name_H-M   'P 1'
#
loop_
_entity.id
_entity.type
_entity.pdbx_description
1 polymer ?
#
loop_
_entity_poly.entity_id
_entity_poly.type
_entity_poly.pdbx_seq_one_letter_code
_entity_poly.pdbx_strand_id
1 'polypeptide(L)'
;DHQIENPAFMIFDMLNKSEFELTTKSEPLEGRLHTLRSWLGGRFINKNILRYTDQFVITDDEHFETWSKMAAEKKWEGFMIRKNVGYEGKRTKNLLKVKKFFDDEYTVVDYDCDNHEVVRDGKSVTMKMLAQVWIEHKGHRVKVGSGWTQEQRLQYMDGSIVGKTITVQYFEETH
;
A
#
# COMPACT_ATOMS: atom_id res chain seq x y z
N ASP A 1 -20.10 0.30 -15.89
CA ASP A 1 -19.11 -0.67 -16.40
C ASP A 1 -18.06 0.08 -17.19
N HIS A 2 -16.84 0.15 -16.66
CA HIS A 2 -15.70 0.72 -17.39
C HIS A 2 -15.12 -0.38 -18.29
N GLN A 3 -15.28 -0.23 -19.59
CA GLN A 3 -14.57 -1.08 -20.56
C GLN A 3 -13.16 -0.51 -20.75
N ILE A 4 -12.16 -1.37 -20.55
CA ILE A 4 -10.77 -1.01 -20.82
C ILE A 4 -10.54 -1.15 -22.33
N GLU A 5 -10.31 -0.05 -23.01
CA GLU A 5 -9.89 -0.06 -24.40
C GLU A 5 -8.40 -0.43 -24.49
N ASN A 6 -8.08 -1.40 -25.36
CA ASN A 6 -6.71 -1.88 -25.59
C ASN A 6 -5.97 -2.36 -24.32
N PRO A 7 -6.48 -3.38 -23.60
CA PRO A 7 -5.86 -3.88 -22.39
C PRO A 7 -4.45 -4.40 -22.66
N ALA A 8 -3.51 -4.13 -21.75
CA ALA A 8 -2.16 -4.67 -21.76
C ALA A 8 -1.78 -5.26 -20.40
N PHE A 9 -1.09 -6.40 -20.43
CA PHE A 9 -0.49 -7.00 -19.24
C PHE A 9 0.91 -6.42 -19.04
N MET A 10 1.12 -5.77 -17.90
CA MET A 10 2.43 -5.26 -17.48
C MET A 10 3.12 -6.34 -16.64
N ILE A 11 4.12 -6.98 -17.23
CA ILE A 11 4.84 -8.09 -16.60
C ILE A 11 6.03 -7.53 -15.82
N PHE A 12 6.10 -7.82 -14.54
CA PHE A 12 7.11 -7.28 -13.62
C PHE A 12 7.95 -8.36 -12.92
N ASP A 13 7.62 -9.63 -13.08
CA ASP A 13 8.38 -10.76 -12.52
C ASP A 13 8.03 -12.07 -13.25
N MET A 14 8.88 -13.09 -13.12
CA MET A 14 8.65 -14.43 -13.64
C MET A 14 9.13 -15.47 -12.63
N LEU A 15 8.29 -16.44 -12.35
CA LEU A 15 8.55 -17.58 -11.49
C LEU A 15 8.11 -18.85 -12.22
N ASN A 16 8.81 -19.94 -12.03
CA ASN A 16 8.24 -21.24 -12.38
C ASN A 16 7.21 -21.68 -11.33
N LYS A 17 6.44 -22.71 -11.65
CA LYS A 17 5.35 -23.18 -10.76
C LYS A 17 5.87 -23.58 -9.38
N SER A 18 6.97 -24.31 -9.31
CA SER A 18 7.52 -24.80 -8.03
C SER A 18 8.10 -23.68 -7.16
N GLU A 19 8.65 -22.63 -7.76
CA GLU A 19 9.09 -21.43 -7.04
C GLU A 19 7.88 -20.62 -6.50
N PHE A 20 6.83 -20.49 -7.29
CA PHE A 20 5.60 -19.81 -6.86
C PHE A 20 4.90 -20.58 -5.73
N GLU A 21 4.85 -21.89 -5.80
CA GLU A 21 4.30 -22.79 -4.77
C GLU A 21 5.25 -22.97 -3.56
N LEU A 22 6.42 -22.34 -3.58
CA LEU A 22 7.45 -22.41 -2.53
C LEU A 22 7.99 -23.86 -2.27
N THR A 23 7.86 -24.75 -3.22
CA THR A 23 8.41 -26.11 -3.15
C THR A 23 9.90 -26.13 -3.51
N THR A 24 10.38 -25.11 -4.23
CA THR A 24 11.80 -24.84 -4.50
C THR A 24 12.13 -23.40 -4.19
N LYS A 25 13.41 -23.10 -3.90
CA LYS A 25 13.87 -21.72 -3.75
C LYS A 25 13.97 -21.06 -5.13
N SER A 26 13.46 -19.85 -5.23
CA SER A 26 13.64 -19.04 -6.43
C SER A 26 15.00 -18.34 -6.45
N GLU A 27 15.44 -17.98 -7.64
CA GLU A 27 16.57 -17.08 -7.81
C GLU A 27 16.29 -15.69 -7.20
N PRO A 28 17.35 -14.91 -6.91
CA PRO A 28 17.20 -13.49 -6.63
C PRO A 28 16.47 -12.75 -7.76
N LEU A 29 15.88 -11.61 -7.43
CA LEU A 29 15.07 -10.83 -8.38
C LEU A 29 15.77 -10.56 -9.70
N GLU A 30 17.05 -10.19 -9.67
CA GLU A 30 17.83 -9.87 -10.88
C GLU A 30 17.91 -11.07 -11.85
N GLY A 31 18.14 -12.28 -11.35
CA GLY A 31 18.15 -13.51 -12.16
C GLY A 31 16.79 -13.76 -12.81
N ARG A 32 15.70 -13.61 -12.05
CA ARG A 32 14.34 -13.75 -12.57
C ARG A 32 14.00 -12.73 -13.64
N LEU A 33 14.43 -11.47 -13.45
CA LEU A 33 14.25 -10.41 -14.44
C LEU A 33 15.08 -10.62 -15.71
N HIS A 34 16.30 -11.16 -15.58
CA HIS A 34 17.11 -11.56 -16.71
C HIS A 34 16.41 -12.64 -17.54
N THR A 35 15.91 -13.67 -16.87
CA THR A 35 15.16 -14.77 -17.52
C THR A 35 13.88 -14.24 -18.19
N LEU A 36 13.13 -13.36 -17.53
CA LEU A 36 11.94 -12.71 -18.09
C LEU A 36 12.25 -11.93 -19.36
N ARG A 37 13.30 -11.08 -19.34
CA ARG A 37 13.72 -10.30 -20.52
C ARG A 37 14.12 -11.19 -21.69
N SER A 38 14.89 -12.25 -21.42
CA SER A 38 15.30 -13.24 -22.43
C SER A 38 14.08 -13.94 -23.02
N TRP A 39 13.11 -14.31 -22.18
CA TRP A 39 11.89 -14.97 -22.61
C TRP A 39 11.02 -14.07 -23.50
N LEU A 40 10.86 -12.78 -23.12
CA LEU A 40 10.11 -11.79 -23.90
C LEU A 40 10.83 -11.43 -25.22
N GLY A 41 12.16 -11.36 -25.22
CA GLY A 41 12.97 -11.00 -26.40
C GLY A 41 13.05 -12.10 -27.45
N GLY A 42 12.95 -13.37 -27.04
CA GLY A 42 13.09 -14.53 -27.92
C GLY A 42 11.80 -15.02 -28.59
N ARG A 43 10.65 -14.37 -28.35
CA ARG A 43 9.35 -14.86 -28.84
C ARG A 43 8.62 -13.82 -29.65
N PHE A 44 7.80 -14.27 -30.63
CA PHE A 44 6.81 -13.46 -31.31
C PHE A 44 5.65 -13.12 -30.36
N ILE A 45 5.91 -12.22 -29.42
CA ILE A 45 4.92 -11.77 -28.46
C ILE A 45 4.29 -10.47 -29.00
N ASN A 46 2.96 -10.39 -28.93
CA ASN A 46 2.27 -9.15 -29.25
C ASN A 46 2.63 -8.10 -28.17
N LYS A 47 3.59 -7.24 -28.46
CA LYS A 47 4.08 -6.17 -27.58
C LYS A 47 3.02 -5.13 -27.20
N ASN A 48 1.90 -5.12 -27.91
CA ASN A 48 0.76 -4.27 -27.54
C ASN A 48 -0.04 -4.86 -26.38
N ILE A 49 -0.02 -6.20 -26.21
CA ILE A 49 -0.75 -6.91 -25.17
C ILE A 49 0.15 -7.25 -23.99
N LEU A 50 1.39 -7.68 -24.23
CA LEU A 50 2.35 -8.04 -23.19
C LEU A 50 3.50 -7.05 -23.16
N ARG A 51 3.64 -6.33 -22.06
CA ARG A 51 4.68 -5.31 -21.85
C ARG A 51 5.50 -5.64 -20.62
N TYR A 52 6.79 -5.37 -20.70
CA TYR A 52 7.66 -5.42 -19.53
C TYR A 52 7.56 -4.12 -18.73
N THR A 53 7.51 -4.26 -17.41
CA THR A 53 7.63 -3.12 -16.50
C THR A 53 9.10 -2.86 -16.22
N ASP A 54 9.62 -1.71 -16.65
CA ASP A 54 10.99 -1.33 -16.37
C ASP A 54 11.25 -1.25 -14.87
N GLN A 55 12.40 -1.79 -14.47
CA GLN A 55 12.87 -1.79 -13.10
C GLN A 55 14.31 -1.30 -13.07
N PHE A 56 14.61 -0.39 -12.16
CA PHE A 56 15.89 0.30 -12.05
C PHE A 56 16.47 0.05 -10.66
N VAL A 57 17.79 -0.03 -10.59
CA VAL A 57 18.49 -0.13 -9.31
C VAL A 57 18.52 1.25 -8.68
N ILE A 58 18.04 1.38 -7.44
CA ILE A 58 18.21 2.59 -6.63
C ILE A 58 19.58 2.49 -5.96
N THR A 59 20.45 3.45 -6.23
CA THR A 59 21.84 3.46 -5.78
C THR A 59 22.05 4.25 -4.50
N ASP A 60 21.23 5.28 -4.29
CA ASP A 60 21.37 6.24 -3.19
C ASP A 60 20.06 7.01 -2.94
N ASP A 61 20.07 7.88 -1.95
CA ASP A 61 18.91 8.68 -1.57
C ASP A 61 18.53 9.72 -2.63
N GLU A 62 19.49 10.28 -3.36
CA GLU A 62 19.22 11.25 -4.43
C GLU A 62 18.47 10.57 -5.59
N HIS A 63 18.86 9.34 -5.94
CA HIS A 63 18.17 8.55 -6.95
C HIS A 63 16.74 8.20 -6.49
N PHE A 64 16.55 7.84 -5.20
CA PHE A 64 15.23 7.62 -4.63
C PHE A 64 14.35 8.88 -4.72
N GLU A 65 14.87 10.04 -4.34
CA GLU A 65 14.14 11.32 -4.43
C GLU A 65 13.76 11.67 -5.87
N THR A 66 14.64 11.38 -6.83
CA THR A 66 14.35 11.58 -8.26
C THR A 66 13.15 10.78 -8.71
N TRP A 67 13.07 9.49 -8.34
CA TRP A 67 11.91 8.65 -8.65
C TRP A 67 10.64 9.10 -7.92
N SER A 68 10.77 9.57 -6.69
CA SER A 68 9.66 10.12 -5.91
C SER A 68 9.06 11.37 -6.56
N LYS A 69 9.89 12.28 -7.05
CA LYS A 69 9.47 13.47 -7.80
C LYS A 69 8.80 13.08 -9.12
N MET A 70 9.41 12.17 -9.87
CA MET A 70 8.84 11.67 -11.14
C MET A 70 7.46 11.02 -10.93
N ALA A 71 7.29 10.22 -9.87
CA ALA A 71 6.00 9.61 -9.55
C ALA A 71 4.93 10.67 -9.26
N ALA A 72 5.30 11.75 -8.54
CA ALA A 72 4.39 12.86 -8.27
C ALA A 72 4.02 13.64 -9.54
N GLU A 73 4.99 13.96 -10.42
CA GLU A 73 4.78 14.68 -11.68
C GLU A 73 3.88 13.90 -12.64
N LYS A 74 4.09 12.57 -12.71
CA LYS A 74 3.28 11.66 -13.54
C LYS A 74 1.95 11.26 -12.90
N LYS A 75 1.65 11.75 -11.70
CA LYS A 75 0.45 11.40 -10.93
C LYS A 75 0.28 9.89 -10.73
N TRP A 76 1.38 9.17 -10.51
CA TRP A 76 1.32 7.77 -10.11
C TRP A 76 0.85 7.68 -8.66
N GLU A 77 0.13 6.61 -8.31
CA GLU A 77 -0.20 6.28 -6.92
C GLU A 77 1.07 6.14 -6.05
N GLY A 78 2.17 5.74 -6.68
CA GLY A 78 3.45 5.52 -6.09
C GLY A 78 4.27 4.52 -6.91
N PHE A 79 5.27 3.91 -6.29
CA PHE A 79 6.10 2.89 -6.92
C PHE A 79 6.46 1.79 -5.92
N MET A 80 6.94 0.67 -6.45
CA MET A 80 7.32 -0.51 -5.65
C MET A 80 8.84 -0.59 -5.54
N ILE A 81 9.35 -0.76 -4.33
CA ILE A 81 10.76 -1.07 -4.08
C ILE A 81 10.88 -2.55 -3.74
N ARG A 82 11.82 -3.22 -4.37
CA ARG A 82 12.08 -4.65 -4.19
C ARG A 82 13.55 -4.88 -3.88
N LYS A 83 13.83 -5.71 -2.89
CA LYS A 83 15.19 -6.19 -2.67
C LYS A 83 15.55 -7.28 -3.67
N ASN A 84 16.84 -7.38 -4.01
CA ASN A 84 17.36 -8.45 -4.86
C ASN A 84 17.50 -9.76 -4.07
N VAL A 85 16.38 -10.38 -3.76
CA VAL A 85 16.27 -11.64 -3.00
C VAL A 85 15.30 -12.59 -3.69
N GLY A 86 15.30 -13.86 -3.24
CA GLY A 86 14.33 -14.86 -3.70
C GLY A 86 12.88 -14.46 -3.41
N TYR A 87 11.94 -15.11 -4.10
CA TYR A 87 10.52 -14.89 -3.91
C TYR A 87 10.05 -15.36 -2.53
N GLU A 88 9.22 -14.57 -1.90
CA GLU A 88 8.58 -14.88 -0.63
C GLU A 88 7.07 -14.77 -0.81
N GLY A 89 6.35 -15.88 -0.78
CA GLY A 89 4.88 -15.93 -0.95
C GLY A 89 4.08 -15.40 0.23
N LYS A 90 4.59 -14.36 0.92
CA LYS A 90 3.99 -13.75 2.10
C LYS A 90 4.26 -12.24 2.14
N ARG A 91 3.58 -11.54 3.05
CA ARG A 91 3.91 -10.14 3.33
C ARG A 91 5.33 -10.04 3.91
N THR A 92 6.18 -9.23 3.30
CA THR A 92 7.62 -9.12 3.63
C THR A 92 8.10 -7.67 3.53
N LYS A 93 9.19 -7.35 4.26
CA LYS A 93 9.89 -6.06 4.14
C LYS A 93 10.81 -5.99 2.90
N ASN A 94 10.91 -7.07 2.13
CA ASN A 94 11.70 -7.12 0.90
C ASN A 94 10.94 -6.60 -0.33
N LEU A 95 9.64 -6.30 -0.15
CA LEU A 95 8.77 -5.67 -1.15
C LEU A 95 7.98 -4.56 -0.44
N LEU A 96 8.27 -3.31 -0.78
CA LEU A 96 7.67 -2.13 -0.17
C LEU A 96 6.92 -1.32 -1.22
N LYS A 97 5.73 -0.83 -0.86
CA LYS A 97 5.00 0.16 -1.65
C LYS A 97 5.30 1.55 -1.11
N VAL A 98 5.87 2.39 -1.96
CA VAL A 98 6.12 3.81 -1.68
C VAL A 98 4.96 4.60 -2.23
N LYS A 99 4.26 5.32 -1.36
CA LYS A 99 3.18 6.23 -1.72
C LYS A 99 3.48 7.60 -1.12
N LYS A 100 3.07 8.66 -1.82
CA LYS A 100 3.07 10.00 -1.24
C LYS A 100 1.84 10.11 -0.34
N PHE A 101 2.06 10.55 0.89
CA PHE A 101 1.00 10.91 1.80
C PHE A 101 0.86 12.43 1.89
N PHE A 102 -0.34 12.86 2.13
CA PHE A 102 -0.70 14.24 2.44
C PHE A 102 -1.29 14.26 3.85
N ASP A 103 -1.07 15.34 4.54
CA ASP A 103 -1.63 15.56 5.87
C ASP A 103 -2.49 16.81 5.83
N ASP A 104 -3.69 16.73 6.43
CA ASP A 104 -4.58 17.86 6.60
C ASP A 104 -5.19 17.84 8.01
N GLU A 105 -5.55 19.00 8.53
CA GLU A 105 -6.16 19.15 9.83
C GLU A 105 -7.68 19.26 9.72
N TYR A 106 -8.38 18.47 10.53
CA TYR A 106 -9.83 18.42 10.57
C TYR A 106 -10.36 18.47 11.99
N THR A 107 -11.46 19.20 12.17
CA THR A 107 -12.22 19.14 13.42
C THR A 107 -13.11 17.90 13.42
N VAL A 108 -13.06 17.15 14.51
CA VAL A 108 -13.93 15.99 14.71
C VAL A 108 -15.37 16.49 14.96
N VAL A 109 -16.31 16.02 14.14
CA VAL A 109 -17.74 16.42 14.24
C VAL A 109 -18.60 15.38 14.95
N ASP A 110 -18.14 14.10 14.97
CA ASP A 110 -18.87 12.99 15.59
C ASP A 110 -17.96 11.80 15.82
N TYR A 111 -18.41 10.78 16.56
CA TYR A 111 -17.65 9.58 16.86
C TYR A 111 -18.54 8.35 17.00
N ASP A 112 -17.96 7.19 16.79
CA ASP A 112 -18.59 5.88 17.03
C ASP A 112 -17.71 5.04 17.95
N CYS A 113 -18.33 4.28 18.84
CA CYS A 113 -17.68 3.26 19.65
C CYS A 113 -18.15 1.87 19.27
N ASP A 114 -17.23 0.91 19.26
CA ASP A 114 -17.55 -0.50 19.01
C ASP A 114 -16.71 -1.43 19.89
N ASN A 115 -17.05 -2.69 19.88
CA ASN A 115 -16.33 -3.73 20.59
C ASN A 115 -15.06 -4.12 19.82
N HIS A 116 -13.93 -4.06 20.50
CA HIS A 116 -12.63 -4.47 19.97
C HIS A 116 -12.04 -5.60 20.79
N GLU A 117 -11.44 -6.56 20.12
CA GLU A 117 -10.65 -7.59 20.79
C GLU A 117 -9.25 -7.05 21.09
N VAL A 118 -8.86 -7.09 22.35
CA VAL A 118 -7.54 -6.66 22.84
C VAL A 118 -6.91 -7.77 23.65
N VAL A 119 -5.57 -7.88 23.59
CA VAL A 119 -4.83 -8.85 24.38
C VAL A 119 -4.40 -8.18 25.68
N ARG A 120 -4.90 -8.70 26.83
CA ARG A 120 -4.45 -8.35 28.17
C ARG A 120 -3.96 -9.61 28.89
N ASP A 121 -2.77 -9.57 29.44
CA ASP A 121 -2.15 -10.69 30.18
C ASP A 121 -2.20 -12.03 29.41
N GLY A 122 -1.97 -11.97 28.07
CA GLY A 122 -2.00 -13.13 27.19
C GLY A 122 -3.40 -13.70 26.87
N LYS A 123 -4.47 -13.00 27.27
CA LYS A 123 -5.86 -13.40 26.99
C LYS A 123 -6.53 -12.37 26.09
N SER A 124 -7.33 -12.84 25.14
CA SER A 124 -8.22 -11.97 24.36
C SER A 124 -9.40 -11.52 25.20
N VAL A 125 -9.61 -10.22 25.30
CA VAL A 125 -10.72 -9.59 26.03
C VAL A 125 -11.43 -8.63 25.08
N THR A 126 -12.74 -8.69 25.06
CA THR A 126 -13.56 -7.73 24.29
C THR A 126 -13.82 -6.48 25.12
N MET A 127 -13.47 -5.31 24.58
CA MET A 127 -13.67 -4.03 25.24
C MET A 127 -14.32 -3.03 24.28
N LYS A 128 -15.32 -2.28 24.81
CA LYS A 128 -15.90 -1.15 24.08
C LYS A 128 -14.93 0.03 24.10
N MET A 129 -14.64 0.59 22.96
CA MET A 129 -13.75 1.74 22.82
C MET A 129 -14.05 2.50 21.52
N LEU A 130 -13.40 3.67 21.32
CA LEU A 130 -13.53 4.46 20.10
C LEU A 130 -13.21 3.58 18.87
N ALA A 131 -14.15 3.44 17.96
CA ALA A 131 -13.96 2.75 16.68
C ALA A 131 -13.45 3.72 15.61
N GLN A 132 -14.13 4.85 15.45
CA GLN A 132 -13.85 5.85 14.44
C GLN A 132 -14.37 7.22 14.86
N VAL A 133 -13.84 8.24 14.21
CA VAL A 133 -14.40 9.61 14.28
C VAL A 133 -14.91 10.01 12.90
N TRP A 134 -15.74 11.04 12.90
CA TRP A 134 -16.23 11.66 11.69
C TRP A 134 -15.66 13.06 11.54
N ILE A 135 -15.26 13.38 10.33
CA ILE A 135 -14.81 14.72 9.92
C ILE A 135 -15.63 15.19 8.73
N GLU A 136 -15.59 16.48 8.44
CA GLU A 136 -16.14 17.02 7.20
C GLU A 136 -15.00 17.38 6.24
N HIS A 137 -15.08 16.83 5.02
CA HIS A 137 -14.16 17.14 3.94
C HIS A 137 -14.96 17.50 2.68
N LYS A 138 -14.79 18.72 2.17
CA LYS A 138 -15.48 19.22 0.96
C LYS A 138 -17.00 19.01 0.97
N GLY A 139 -17.65 19.19 2.13
CA GLY A 139 -19.08 19.02 2.31
C GLY A 139 -19.55 17.56 2.49
N HIS A 140 -18.63 16.61 2.60
CA HIS A 140 -18.92 15.19 2.84
C HIS A 140 -18.43 14.75 4.22
N ARG A 141 -19.24 13.92 4.90
CA ARG A 141 -18.81 13.24 6.13
C ARG A 141 -17.92 12.06 5.81
N VAL A 142 -16.72 12.05 6.37
CA VAL A 142 -15.70 11.00 6.16
C VAL A 142 -15.35 10.35 7.49
N LYS A 143 -15.21 9.02 7.46
CA LYS A 143 -14.83 8.21 8.62
C LYS A 143 -13.30 8.10 8.73
N VAL A 144 -12.77 8.31 9.93
CA VAL A 144 -11.35 8.12 10.25
C VAL A 144 -11.25 7.08 11.39
N GLY A 145 -10.98 5.84 11.04
CA GLY A 145 -10.95 4.71 11.97
C GLY A 145 -9.54 4.17 12.28
N SER A 146 -8.52 4.54 11.49
CA SER A 146 -7.12 4.13 11.67
C SER A 146 -6.28 5.21 12.35
N GLY A 147 -5.06 4.85 12.79
CA GLY A 147 -4.12 5.78 13.41
C GLY A 147 -4.28 5.95 14.92
N TRP A 148 -5.31 5.40 15.53
CA TRP A 148 -5.57 5.49 16.98
C TRP A 148 -4.80 4.40 17.75
N THR A 149 -4.10 4.79 18.82
CA THR A 149 -3.58 3.82 19.79
C THR A 149 -4.72 3.27 20.64
N GLN A 150 -4.49 2.13 21.30
CA GLN A 150 -5.46 1.56 22.23
C GLN A 150 -5.79 2.52 23.38
N GLU A 151 -4.79 3.24 23.90
CA GLU A 151 -4.95 4.23 24.96
C GLU A 151 -5.83 5.39 24.51
N GLN A 152 -5.59 5.94 23.31
CA GLN A 152 -6.43 6.98 22.72
C GLN A 152 -7.87 6.52 22.50
N ARG A 153 -8.05 5.27 22.05
CA ARG A 153 -9.40 4.69 21.88
C ARG A 153 -10.16 4.59 23.19
N LEU A 154 -9.50 4.24 24.27
CA LEU A 154 -10.10 4.20 25.60
C LEU A 154 -10.34 5.61 26.14
N GLN A 155 -9.40 6.53 25.97
CA GLN A 155 -9.50 7.92 26.40
C GLN A 155 -10.69 8.64 25.80
N TYR A 156 -10.94 8.44 24.52
CA TYR A 156 -11.97 9.18 23.78
C TYR A 156 -13.28 8.42 23.58
N MET A 157 -13.48 7.32 24.30
CA MET A 157 -14.74 6.57 24.25
C MET A 157 -15.93 7.34 24.85
N ASP A 158 -15.68 8.37 25.62
CA ASP A 158 -16.68 9.26 26.21
C ASP A 158 -17.12 10.40 25.28
N GLY A 159 -16.56 10.47 24.07
CA GLY A 159 -16.88 11.51 23.09
C GLY A 159 -16.11 12.82 23.27
N SER A 160 -15.19 12.91 24.24
CA SER A 160 -14.39 14.12 24.47
C SER A 160 -13.46 14.51 23.31
N ILE A 161 -13.41 13.71 22.26
CA ILE A 161 -12.72 13.97 21.00
C ILE A 161 -13.51 14.93 20.09
N VAL A 162 -14.82 15.01 20.20
CA VAL A 162 -15.66 15.89 19.37
C VAL A 162 -15.29 17.36 19.63
N GLY A 163 -15.12 18.12 18.56
CA GLY A 163 -14.65 19.50 18.58
C GLY A 163 -13.14 19.67 18.65
N LYS A 164 -12.36 18.60 18.81
CA LYS A 164 -10.89 18.64 18.75
C LYS A 164 -10.41 18.56 17.31
N THR A 165 -9.25 19.17 17.04
CA THR A 165 -8.55 19.06 15.75
C THR A 165 -7.65 17.82 15.75
N ILE A 166 -7.70 17.10 14.65
CA ILE A 166 -6.84 15.94 14.38
C ILE A 166 -6.13 16.11 13.05
N THR A 167 -4.91 15.62 12.93
CA THR A 167 -4.20 15.51 11.67
C THR A 167 -4.58 14.18 11.00
N VAL A 168 -5.13 14.25 9.80
CA VAL A 168 -5.50 13.07 9.00
C VAL A 168 -4.51 12.90 7.87
N GLN A 169 -3.88 11.74 7.84
CA GLN A 169 -2.98 11.36 6.76
C GLN A 169 -3.74 10.56 5.70
N TYR A 170 -3.62 10.97 4.45
CA TYR A 170 -4.25 10.30 3.31
C TYR A 170 -3.32 10.28 2.10
N PHE A 171 -3.57 9.41 1.12
CA PHE A 171 -2.76 9.31 -0.09
C PHE A 171 -3.54 9.63 -1.36
N GLU A 172 -4.87 9.59 -1.30
CA GLU A 172 -5.75 9.84 -2.45
C GLU A 172 -7.14 10.26 -1.97
N GLU A 173 -7.76 11.16 -2.71
CA GLU A 173 -9.19 11.47 -2.56
C GLU A 173 -9.98 10.62 -3.55
N THR A 174 -10.98 9.89 -3.08
CA THR A 174 -11.93 9.16 -3.95
C THR A 174 -13.01 10.11 -4.44
N HIS A 175 -13.33 10.01 -5.72
CA HIS A 175 -14.44 10.76 -6.35
C HIS A 175 -15.79 10.13 -6.06
#